data_e1e083b75218282d3e85af243c4d3eb0
#
_entry.id   e1e083b75218282d3e85af243c4d3eb0
#
_cell.length_a   1.000
_cell.length_b   1.000
_cell.length_c   1.000
_cell.angle_alpha   90.00
_cell.angle_beta   90.00
_cell.angle_gamma   90.00
#
_symmetry.space_group_name_H-M   'P 1'
#
loop_
_entity.id
_entity.type
_entity.pdbx_description
1 polymer ?
#
loop_
_entity_poly.entity_id
_entity_poly.type
_entity_poly.pdbx_seq_one_letter_code
_entity_poly.pdbx_strand_id
1 'polypeptide(L)'
;MANPNISKTDLIVKDNDFIEASHSLDLVEQRIIFLAIIKARKNSDKIEETLSNEFVIHASEYMEAFNVERHTAYECLKNGVEGLLNAKFIYRYENKNNNIAHRGYNLTSWIEYVDKEACVSVKFSPDVVPLIVGLNKKFTSYELQQIVNLQSRYAVRLYELLIRWRDTKILKISLEELRFCLGIKKTEYILMSNFKNRVLDLAVQQVNKFTDITTNYIQKKEGRKIVSFEFYFTIKQGENNKSSKQFKKAMSLEGKHSEESKNYNKEELLIITSKVKDYIAQKKITDPTHKKNILEIAKSQGWGLDEYRKSQEFSSLKNKEIESKINQEKIIENKNKINQENIRKHNENFISFYEQLTSMQQELILDSVQVQISSIPIVGKQFIAQRKNNTAHKDIMFRIYFKNAMKDMGIKI
;
A
#
# COMPACT_ATOMS: atom_id res chain seq x y z
N MET A 1 31.12 -18.26 19.56
CA MET A 1 30.31 -19.13 18.68
C MET A 1 30.31 -18.52 17.30
N ALA A 2 30.49 -19.34 16.23
CA ALA A 2 30.46 -18.78 14.87
C ALA A 2 29.06 -18.18 14.59
N ASN A 3 29.03 -16.95 14.14
CA ASN A 3 27.79 -16.27 13.81
C ASN A 3 27.18 -16.96 12.57
N PRO A 4 25.98 -17.53 12.62
CA PRO A 4 25.43 -18.25 11.49
C PRO A 4 25.19 -17.30 10.32
N ASN A 5 25.84 -17.55 9.17
CA ASN A 5 25.65 -16.76 7.96
C ASN A 5 24.18 -16.76 7.53
N ILE A 6 23.64 -15.57 7.24
CA ILE A 6 22.27 -15.40 6.76
C ILE A 6 22.23 -15.64 5.25
N SER A 7 21.31 -16.51 4.82
CA SER A 7 21.03 -16.79 3.41
C SER A 7 19.71 -16.14 2.97
N LYS A 8 19.58 -15.79 1.69
CA LYS A 8 18.33 -15.31 1.11
C LYS A 8 17.19 -16.35 1.15
N THR A 9 17.52 -17.62 1.32
CA THR A 9 16.56 -18.72 1.49
C THR A 9 16.19 -18.98 2.95
N ASP A 10 16.78 -18.25 3.90
CA ASP A 10 16.40 -18.36 5.30
C ASP A 10 14.97 -17.89 5.52
N LEU A 11 14.28 -18.61 6.41
CA LEU A 11 12.88 -18.33 6.71
C LEU A 11 12.74 -17.25 7.78
N ILE A 12 11.94 -16.24 7.46
CA ILE A 12 11.34 -15.36 8.45
C ILE A 12 10.05 -16.03 8.91
N VAL A 13 9.94 -16.27 10.20
CA VAL A 13 8.77 -16.92 10.80
C VAL A 13 8.23 -16.03 11.92
N LYS A 14 6.96 -15.73 11.87
CA LYS A 14 6.28 -14.86 12.83
C LYS A 14 4.92 -15.44 13.18
N ASP A 15 4.52 -15.25 14.43
CA ASP A 15 3.14 -15.48 14.83
C ASP A 15 2.19 -14.55 14.02
N ASN A 16 0.98 -15.03 13.76
CA ASN A 16 0.00 -14.28 13.01
C ASN A 16 -0.44 -13.00 13.73
N ASP A 17 -0.48 -13.01 15.05
CA ASP A 17 -0.79 -11.82 15.85
C ASP A 17 0.31 -10.74 15.70
N PHE A 18 1.58 -11.16 15.53
CA PHE A 18 2.67 -10.24 15.22
C PHE A 18 2.56 -9.63 13.82
N ILE A 19 2.09 -10.41 12.84
CA ILE A 19 1.86 -9.91 11.47
C ILE A 19 0.70 -8.91 11.45
N GLU A 20 -0.36 -9.13 12.20
CA GLU A 20 -1.53 -8.22 12.26
C GLU A 20 -1.30 -7.00 13.16
N ALA A 21 -0.32 -7.06 14.05
CA ALA A 21 0.00 -5.94 14.93
C ALA A 21 0.39 -4.69 14.16
N SER A 22 0.03 -3.53 14.69
CA SER A 22 0.49 -2.24 14.18
C SER A 22 1.88 -1.92 14.70
N HIS A 23 2.77 -1.53 13.83
CA HIS A 23 4.05 -0.93 14.17
C HIS A 23 4.46 0.10 13.11
N SER A 24 5.18 1.12 13.52
CA SER A 24 5.60 2.23 12.64
C SER A 24 7.03 2.10 12.14
N LEU A 25 7.59 0.89 12.15
CA LEU A 25 8.94 0.63 11.67
C LEU A 25 9.10 1.10 10.22
N ASP A 26 10.19 1.79 9.94
CA ASP A 26 10.60 2.09 8.58
C ASP A 26 11.17 0.84 7.87
N LEU A 27 11.60 0.98 6.63
CA LEU A 27 12.11 -0.15 5.87
C LEU A 27 13.43 -0.70 6.44
N VAL A 28 14.31 0.18 6.93
CA VAL A 28 15.61 -0.21 7.49
C VAL A 28 15.42 -0.95 8.81
N GLU A 29 14.58 -0.42 9.67
CA GLU A 29 14.22 -1.01 10.94
C GLU A 29 13.60 -2.40 10.77
N GLN A 30 12.66 -2.55 9.80
CA GLN A 30 12.08 -3.85 9.47
C GLN A 30 13.16 -4.84 9.00
N ARG A 31 14.09 -4.41 8.15
CA ARG A 31 15.20 -5.25 7.66
C ARG A 31 16.12 -5.73 8.79
N ILE A 32 16.47 -4.86 9.72
CA ILE A 32 17.28 -5.23 10.89
C ILE A 32 16.55 -6.29 11.73
N ILE A 33 15.26 -6.09 12.00
CA ILE A 33 14.43 -7.04 12.75
C ILE A 33 14.32 -8.39 12.04
N PHE A 34 14.20 -8.42 10.72
CA PHE A 34 14.15 -9.69 9.98
C PHE A 34 15.45 -10.50 10.14
N LEU A 35 16.61 -9.83 10.05
CA LEU A 35 17.89 -10.49 10.28
C LEU A 35 18.02 -10.99 11.73
N ALA A 36 17.56 -10.19 12.70
CA ALA A 36 17.54 -10.61 14.10
C ALA A 36 16.63 -11.83 14.35
N ILE A 37 15.44 -11.88 13.74
CA ILE A 37 14.52 -13.02 13.81
C ILE A 37 15.18 -14.29 13.22
N ILE A 38 15.81 -14.17 12.05
CA ILE A 38 16.50 -15.31 11.42
C ILE A 38 17.60 -15.82 12.35
N LYS A 39 18.40 -14.94 12.94
CA LYS A 39 19.46 -15.32 13.89
C LYS A 39 18.91 -15.96 15.15
N ALA A 40 17.86 -15.40 15.72
CA ALA A 40 17.19 -15.96 16.89
C ALA A 40 16.79 -17.42 16.64
N ARG A 41 16.14 -17.69 15.52
CA ARG A 41 15.69 -19.04 15.14
C ARG A 41 16.82 -19.99 14.77
N LYS A 42 17.90 -19.50 14.17
CA LYS A 42 19.09 -20.32 13.89
C LYS A 42 19.84 -20.71 15.16
N ASN A 43 19.82 -19.86 16.18
CA ASN A 43 20.48 -20.15 17.44
C ASN A 43 19.70 -21.15 18.27
N SER A 44 18.40 -20.97 18.40
CA SER A 44 17.51 -21.88 19.13
C SER A 44 16.05 -21.63 18.80
N ASP A 45 15.24 -22.68 18.84
CA ASP A 45 13.77 -22.57 18.77
C ASP A 45 13.12 -22.56 20.18
N LYS A 46 13.93 -22.47 21.24
CA LYS A 46 13.45 -22.40 22.62
C LYS A 46 13.36 -20.97 23.11
N ILE A 47 12.24 -20.67 23.76
CA ILE A 47 11.95 -19.33 24.29
C ILE A 47 12.98 -18.90 25.32
N GLU A 48 13.33 -19.77 26.27
CA GLU A 48 14.24 -19.48 27.37
C GLU A 48 15.67 -19.12 26.89
N GLU A 49 16.15 -19.84 25.88
CA GLU A 49 17.46 -19.57 25.27
C GLU A 49 17.44 -18.25 24.50
N THR A 50 16.35 -17.96 23.76
CA THR A 50 16.21 -16.71 23.00
C THR A 50 16.08 -15.49 23.94
N LEU A 51 15.40 -15.63 25.07
CA LEU A 51 15.30 -14.58 26.10
C LEU A 51 16.66 -14.20 26.69
N SER A 52 17.57 -15.16 26.81
CA SER A 52 18.89 -14.96 27.38
C SER A 52 19.89 -14.37 26.38
N ASN A 53 19.63 -14.53 25.08
CA ASN A 53 20.58 -14.18 24.02
C ASN A 53 20.34 -12.76 23.45
N GLU A 54 21.40 -12.23 22.89
CA GLU A 54 21.42 -11.07 22.00
C GLU A 54 21.76 -11.51 20.58
N PHE A 55 21.35 -10.72 19.59
CA PHE A 55 21.54 -11.05 18.18
C PHE A 55 22.30 -9.92 17.51
N VAL A 56 23.57 -10.21 17.19
CA VAL A 56 24.48 -9.26 16.56
C VAL A 56 24.32 -9.32 15.05
N ILE A 57 24.04 -8.17 14.41
CA ILE A 57 23.90 -8.02 12.96
C ILE A 57 25.03 -7.14 12.47
N HIS A 58 25.94 -7.73 11.66
CA HIS A 58 27.04 -7.00 11.07
C HIS A 58 26.63 -6.29 9.78
N ALA A 59 27.28 -5.17 9.48
CA ALA A 59 27.05 -4.44 8.23
C ALA A 59 27.26 -5.30 6.98
N SER A 60 28.21 -6.25 7.01
CA SER A 60 28.44 -7.21 5.93
C SER A 60 27.20 -8.09 5.67
N GLU A 61 26.53 -8.57 6.71
CA GLU A 61 25.31 -9.38 6.57
C GLU A 61 24.15 -8.59 6.01
N TYR A 62 24.02 -7.32 6.44
CA TYR A 62 23.01 -6.41 5.88
C TYR A 62 23.28 -6.11 4.40
N MET A 63 24.54 -5.90 4.02
CA MET A 63 24.98 -5.72 2.63
C MET A 63 24.60 -6.92 1.74
N GLU A 64 24.97 -8.13 2.15
CA GLU A 64 24.69 -9.35 1.40
C GLU A 64 23.19 -9.64 1.29
N ALA A 65 22.47 -9.47 2.41
CA ALA A 65 21.03 -9.74 2.46
C ALA A 65 20.25 -8.82 1.53
N PHE A 66 20.53 -7.51 1.55
CA PHE A 66 19.73 -6.49 0.87
C PHE A 66 20.42 -5.87 -0.35
N ASN A 67 21.58 -6.36 -0.74
CA ASN A 67 22.33 -5.91 -1.90
C ASN A 67 22.55 -4.39 -1.92
N VAL A 68 23.04 -3.86 -0.80
CA VAL A 68 23.36 -2.44 -0.62
C VAL A 68 24.87 -2.22 -0.49
N GLU A 69 25.34 -1.03 -0.82
CA GLU A 69 26.75 -0.68 -0.70
C GLU A 69 27.18 -0.60 0.78
N ARG A 70 28.50 -0.75 1.02
CA ARG A 70 29.07 -0.76 2.36
C ARG A 70 28.72 0.49 3.17
N HIS A 71 28.92 1.67 2.62
CA HIS A 71 28.61 2.95 3.29
C HIS A 71 27.13 3.03 3.68
N THR A 72 26.25 2.66 2.76
CA THR A 72 24.79 2.61 3.00
C THR A 72 24.42 1.63 4.12
N ALA A 73 25.06 0.47 4.17
CA ALA A 73 24.79 -0.50 5.24
C ALA A 73 25.17 0.04 6.63
N TYR A 74 26.32 0.70 6.74
CA TYR A 74 26.74 1.33 7.99
C TYR A 74 25.77 2.42 8.46
N GLU A 75 25.37 3.31 7.56
CA GLU A 75 24.39 4.36 7.86
C GLU A 75 23.03 3.78 8.23
N CYS A 76 22.57 2.75 7.50
CA CYS A 76 21.32 2.06 7.81
C CYS A 76 21.34 1.46 9.22
N LEU A 77 22.41 0.75 9.59
CA LEU A 77 22.51 0.16 10.93
C LEU A 77 22.54 1.24 12.01
N LYS A 78 23.35 2.29 11.83
CA LYS A 78 23.46 3.38 12.78
C LYS A 78 22.14 4.12 12.98
N ASN A 79 21.47 4.50 11.90
CA ASN A 79 20.22 5.25 11.94
C ASN A 79 19.03 4.38 12.41
N GLY A 80 19.05 3.07 12.13
CA GLY A 80 17.99 2.15 12.56
C GLY A 80 17.92 1.94 14.07
N VAL A 81 18.99 2.20 14.82
CA VAL A 81 19.01 2.01 16.29
C VAL A 81 18.01 2.93 17.00
N GLU A 82 17.99 4.21 16.64
CA GLU A 82 17.10 5.19 17.29
C GLU A 82 15.62 4.85 17.07
N GLY A 83 15.27 4.49 15.84
CA GLY A 83 13.91 4.09 15.51
C GLY A 83 13.49 2.80 16.21
N LEU A 84 14.38 1.80 16.24
CA LEU A 84 14.11 0.52 16.89
C LEU A 84 14.00 0.64 18.42
N LEU A 85 14.77 1.53 19.05
CA LEU A 85 14.69 1.78 20.49
C LEU A 85 13.30 2.31 20.89
N ASN A 86 12.66 3.09 20.01
CA ASN A 86 11.34 3.66 20.20
C ASN A 86 10.22 2.80 19.58
N ALA A 87 10.56 1.68 18.95
CA ALA A 87 9.62 0.85 18.24
C ALA A 87 8.67 0.11 19.19
N LYS A 88 7.40 0.43 19.04
CA LYS A 88 6.31 -0.25 19.73
C LYS A 88 5.53 -1.09 18.73
N PHE A 89 5.14 -2.26 19.19
CA PHE A 89 4.18 -3.08 18.48
C PHE A 89 2.87 -3.12 19.27
N ILE A 90 1.77 -2.87 18.59
CA ILE A 90 0.45 -2.73 19.21
C ILE A 90 -0.47 -3.75 18.56
N TYR A 91 -1.09 -4.62 19.35
CA TYR A 91 -2.12 -5.50 18.85
C TYR A 91 -3.48 -5.22 19.50
N ARG A 92 -4.51 -5.59 18.77
CA ARG A 92 -5.91 -5.49 19.20
C ARG A 92 -6.38 -6.86 19.68
N TYR A 93 -7.14 -6.87 20.75
CA TYR A 93 -7.80 -8.08 21.23
C TYR A 93 -9.14 -7.72 21.85
N GLU A 94 -10.05 -8.68 21.87
CA GLU A 94 -11.32 -8.53 22.53
C GLU A 94 -11.15 -8.93 24.00
N ASN A 95 -11.48 -8.03 24.93
CA ASN A 95 -11.41 -8.30 26.36
C ASN A 95 -12.61 -9.11 26.85
N LYS A 96 -12.60 -9.50 28.12
CA LYS A 96 -13.69 -10.30 28.73
C LYS A 96 -15.08 -9.65 28.67
N ASN A 97 -15.15 -8.35 28.41
CA ASN A 97 -16.38 -7.57 28.31
C ASN A 97 -16.77 -7.29 26.84
N ASN A 98 -16.23 -8.02 25.88
CA ASN A 98 -16.41 -7.86 24.44
C ASN A 98 -16.02 -6.46 23.91
N ASN A 99 -15.11 -5.76 24.60
CA ASN A 99 -14.59 -4.50 24.15
C ASN A 99 -13.24 -4.70 23.44
N ILE A 100 -13.01 -3.97 22.34
CA ILE A 100 -11.72 -3.96 21.66
C ILE A 100 -10.71 -3.23 22.53
N ALA A 101 -9.70 -3.95 22.98
CA ALA A 101 -8.58 -3.43 23.76
C ALA A 101 -7.31 -3.37 22.89
N HIS A 102 -6.47 -2.39 23.18
CA HIS A 102 -5.16 -2.21 22.53
C HIS A 102 -4.07 -2.47 23.57
N ARG A 103 -3.13 -3.35 23.26
CA ARG A 103 -1.98 -3.61 24.10
C ARG A 103 -0.70 -3.36 23.30
N GLY A 104 0.18 -2.53 23.84
CA GLY A 104 1.44 -2.19 23.22
C GLY A 104 2.63 -2.68 24.03
N TYR A 105 3.63 -3.20 23.32
CA TYR A 105 4.91 -3.61 23.88
C TYR A 105 6.05 -2.95 23.13
N ASN A 106 7.20 -2.83 23.79
CA ASN A 106 8.43 -2.50 23.10
C ASN A 106 8.91 -3.74 22.31
N LEU A 107 9.42 -3.51 21.10
CA LEU A 107 9.92 -4.59 20.25
C LEU A 107 11.21 -5.18 20.80
N THR A 108 12.08 -4.32 21.33
CA THR A 108 13.38 -4.68 21.89
C THR A 108 13.45 -4.30 23.37
N SER A 109 14.15 -5.11 24.17
CA SER A 109 14.53 -4.76 25.54
C SER A 109 15.62 -3.71 25.53
N TRP A 110 16.58 -3.86 24.63
CA TRP A 110 17.62 -2.89 24.33
C TRP A 110 18.17 -3.14 22.92
N ILE A 111 18.87 -2.16 22.40
CA ILE A 111 19.57 -2.20 21.13
C ILE A 111 20.82 -1.35 21.25
N GLU A 112 21.92 -1.80 20.68
CA GLU A 112 23.22 -1.12 20.73
C GLU A 112 23.84 -1.09 19.35
N TYR A 113 24.50 0.01 19.01
CA TYR A 113 25.32 0.13 17.81
C TYR A 113 26.77 0.35 18.21
N VAL A 114 27.68 -0.46 17.67
CA VAL A 114 29.10 -0.37 17.93
C VAL A 114 29.83 0.16 16.69
N ASP A 115 30.21 1.45 16.73
CA ASP A 115 30.79 2.18 15.58
C ASP A 115 31.99 1.46 14.97
N LYS A 116 32.95 1.02 15.79
CA LYS A 116 34.20 0.40 15.30
C LYS A 116 34.01 -1.02 14.75
N GLU A 117 32.98 -1.71 15.21
CA GLU A 117 32.66 -3.08 14.80
C GLU A 117 31.62 -3.12 13.69
N ALA A 118 30.99 -1.98 13.40
CA ALA A 118 29.96 -1.83 12.39
C ALA A 118 28.85 -2.88 12.53
N CYS A 119 28.37 -3.03 13.74
CA CYS A 119 27.31 -3.99 14.06
C CYS A 119 26.25 -3.37 14.97
N VAL A 120 25.07 -3.97 14.90
CA VAL A 120 23.95 -3.70 15.81
C VAL A 120 23.66 -4.95 16.60
N SER A 121 23.64 -4.83 17.93
CA SER A 121 23.19 -5.88 18.84
C SER A 121 21.74 -5.62 19.24
N VAL A 122 20.90 -6.62 19.10
CA VAL A 122 19.45 -6.56 19.37
C VAL A 122 19.10 -7.61 20.41
N LYS A 123 18.41 -7.20 21.48
CA LYS A 123 17.75 -8.09 22.42
C LYS A 123 16.25 -7.88 22.36
N PHE A 124 15.51 -8.91 21.96
CA PHE A 124 14.04 -8.84 21.91
C PHE A 124 13.44 -8.73 23.30
N SER A 125 12.31 -8.03 23.40
CA SER A 125 11.55 -8.00 24.66
C SER A 125 10.93 -9.38 24.95
N PRO A 126 10.71 -9.71 26.25
CA PRO A 126 10.11 -11.00 26.63
C PRO A 126 8.74 -11.26 25.99
N ASP A 127 7.97 -10.19 25.77
CA ASP A 127 6.64 -10.30 25.15
C ASP A 127 6.70 -10.60 23.63
N VAL A 128 7.81 -10.30 22.98
CA VAL A 128 8.00 -10.52 21.52
C VAL A 128 8.59 -11.90 21.23
N VAL A 129 9.45 -12.41 22.11
CA VAL A 129 10.14 -13.70 21.88
C VAL A 129 9.17 -14.85 21.57
N PRO A 130 8.04 -15.06 22.28
CA PRO A 130 7.08 -16.11 21.96
C PRO A 130 6.39 -15.94 20.59
N LEU A 131 6.49 -14.75 19.98
CA LEU A 131 5.89 -14.44 18.67
C LEU A 131 6.85 -14.72 17.50
N ILE A 132 8.11 -15.09 17.79
CA ILE A 132 9.15 -15.34 16.78
C ILE A 132 9.83 -16.70 16.91
N VAL A 133 9.79 -17.32 18.08
CA VAL A 133 10.34 -18.67 18.33
C VAL A 133 9.36 -19.54 19.10
N GLY A 134 9.54 -20.85 19.10
CA GLY A 134 8.65 -21.81 19.79
C GLY A 134 7.26 -21.92 19.15
N LEU A 135 7.12 -21.51 17.89
CA LEU A 135 5.83 -21.42 17.20
C LEU A 135 5.35 -22.77 16.71
N ASN A 136 4.26 -23.27 17.28
CA ASN A 136 3.66 -24.54 16.91
C ASN A 136 2.40 -24.43 16.05
N LYS A 137 1.67 -23.32 16.15
CA LYS A 137 0.40 -23.08 15.45
C LYS A 137 0.24 -21.58 15.17
N LYS A 138 -0.57 -21.24 14.16
CA LYS A 138 -0.95 -19.85 13.83
C LYS A 138 0.25 -18.96 13.48
N PHE A 139 1.21 -19.48 12.76
CA PHE A 139 2.34 -18.68 12.28
C PHE A 139 2.37 -18.60 10.75
N THR A 140 3.08 -17.63 10.26
CA THR A 140 3.38 -17.45 8.83
C THR A 140 4.90 -17.48 8.62
N SER A 141 5.32 -18.18 7.57
CA SER A 141 6.73 -18.29 7.17
C SER A 141 6.90 -17.94 5.70
N TYR A 142 7.98 -17.26 5.38
CA TYR A 142 8.37 -16.91 4.01
C TYR A 142 9.89 -16.71 3.96
N GLU A 143 10.48 -16.88 2.78
CA GLU A 143 11.92 -16.73 2.59
C GLU A 143 12.31 -15.24 2.55
N LEU A 144 13.48 -14.91 3.09
CA LEU A 144 14.03 -13.55 3.09
C LEU A 144 14.07 -12.94 1.68
N GLN A 145 14.36 -13.73 0.66
CA GLN A 145 14.44 -13.26 -0.74
C GLN A 145 13.15 -12.61 -1.24
N GLN A 146 11.99 -12.93 -0.67
CA GLN A 146 10.72 -12.37 -1.08
C GLN A 146 10.58 -10.87 -0.75
N ILE A 147 11.33 -10.40 0.25
CA ILE A 147 11.25 -9.02 0.71
C ILE A 147 12.48 -8.18 0.41
N VAL A 148 13.58 -8.80 -0.01
CA VAL A 148 14.88 -8.15 -0.25
C VAL A 148 14.76 -6.93 -1.18
N ASN A 149 14.02 -7.07 -2.26
CA ASN A 149 13.87 -6.04 -3.31
C ASN A 149 12.71 -5.06 -3.08
N LEU A 150 11.95 -5.22 -2.00
CA LEU A 150 10.91 -4.28 -1.63
C LEU A 150 11.52 -2.98 -1.07
N GLN A 151 11.11 -1.84 -1.63
CA GLN A 151 11.63 -0.52 -1.28
C GLN A 151 10.64 0.31 -0.43
N SER A 152 9.48 -0.25 -0.12
CA SER A 152 8.46 0.40 0.69
C SER A 152 8.16 -0.43 1.93
N ARG A 153 8.17 0.22 3.10
CA ARG A 153 7.72 -0.41 4.36
C ARG A 153 6.30 -0.98 4.23
N TYR A 154 5.45 -0.31 3.46
CA TYR A 154 4.08 -0.75 3.22
C TYR A 154 4.00 -1.96 2.29
N ALA A 155 4.92 -2.09 1.33
CA ALA A 155 4.99 -3.25 0.46
C ALA A 155 5.39 -4.51 1.23
N VAL A 156 6.34 -4.40 2.14
CA VAL A 156 6.72 -5.49 3.05
C VAL A 156 5.52 -5.90 3.91
N ARG A 157 4.87 -4.95 4.55
CA ARG A 157 3.70 -5.22 5.40
C ARG A 157 2.53 -5.82 4.63
N LEU A 158 2.25 -5.33 3.43
CA LEU A 158 1.20 -5.88 2.58
C LEU A 158 1.53 -7.32 2.17
N TYR A 159 2.78 -7.61 1.81
CA TYR A 159 3.22 -8.96 1.50
C TYR A 159 2.99 -9.91 2.68
N GLU A 160 3.40 -9.53 3.90
CA GLU A 160 3.18 -10.33 5.11
C GLU A 160 1.69 -10.61 5.37
N LEU A 161 0.85 -9.58 5.24
CA LEU A 161 -0.60 -9.73 5.41
C LEU A 161 -1.21 -10.68 4.37
N LEU A 162 -0.75 -10.61 3.12
CA LEU A 162 -1.25 -11.48 2.05
C LEU A 162 -0.79 -12.92 2.21
N ILE A 163 0.51 -13.13 2.45
CA ILE A 163 1.08 -14.48 2.51
C ILE A 163 0.56 -15.30 3.70
N ARG A 164 0.07 -14.67 4.75
CA ARG A 164 -0.67 -15.31 5.83
C ARG A 164 -1.91 -16.06 5.32
N TRP A 165 -2.55 -15.57 4.26
CA TRP A 165 -3.75 -16.15 3.64
C TRP A 165 -3.42 -17.02 2.41
N ARG A 166 -2.19 -17.63 2.37
CA ARG A 166 -1.74 -18.41 1.21
C ARG A 166 -2.67 -19.56 0.82
N ASP A 167 -3.40 -20.12 1.75
CA ASP A 167 -4.32 -21.24 1.50
C ASP A 167 -5.58 -20.78 0.79
N THR A 168 -6.20 -19.70 1.26
CA THR A 168 -7.43 -19.14 0.68
C THR A 168 -7.16 -18.19 -0.47
N LYS A 169 -5.96 -17.59 -0.53
CA LYS A 169 -5.54 -16.58 -1.52
C LYS A 169 -6.43 -15.33 -1.58
N ILE A 170 -7.16 -15.09 -0.50
CA ILE A 170 -8.06 -13.95 -0.36
C ILE A 170 -7.89 -13.32 1.02
N LEU A 171 -7.63 -12.01 1.04
CA LEU A 171 -7.65 -11.20 2.26
C LEU A 171 -8.79 -10.18 2.15
N LYS A 172 -9.75 -10.27 3.07
CA LYS A 172 -10.80 -9.26 3.24
C LYS A 172 -10.53 -8.48 4.50
N ILE A 173 -10.40 -7.17 4.39
CA ILE A 173 -9.96 -6.33 5.50
C ILE A 173 -10.66 -4.97 5.46
N SER A 174 -11.11 -4.46 6.61
CA SER A 174 -11.68 -3.12 6.69
C SER A 174 -10.60 -2.06 6.42
N LEU A 175 -11.01 -0.88 5.98
CA LEU A 175 -10.08 0.25 5.77
C LEU A 175 -9.34 0.60 7.07
N GLU A 176 -10.05 0.60 8.18
CA GLU A 176 -9.46 0.91 9.49
C GLU A 176 -8.41 -0.12 9.89
N GLU A 177 -8.73 -1.41 9.75
CA GLU A 177 -7.83 -2.51 10.07
C GLU A 177 -6.60 -2.53 9.15
N LEU A 178 -6.80 -2.31 7.84
CA LEU A 178 -5.69 -2.23 6.90
C LEU A 178 -4.72 -1.10 7.27
N ARG A 179 -5.24 0.08 7.59
CA ARG A 179 -4.40 1.22 8.04
C ARG A 179 -3.67 0.89 9.33
N PHE A 180 -4.34 0.22 10.27
CA PHE A 180 -3.74 -0.23 11.52
C PHE A 180 -2.59 -1.22 11.28
N CYS A 181 -2.81 -2.28 10.53
CA CYS A 181 -1.80 -3.29 10.21
C CYS A 181 -0.61 -2.71 9.40
N LEU A 182 -0.85 -1.70 8.56
CA LEU A 182 0.21 -0.99 7.84
C LEU A 182 0.96 0.05 8.70
N GLY A 183 0.58 0.24 9.96
CA GLY A 183 1.21 1.20 10.87
C GLY A 183 0.99 2.66 10.47
N ILE A 184 -0.14 2.97 9.84
CA ILE A 184 -0.47 4.32 9.36
C ILE A 184 -1.19 5.10 10.45
N LYS A 185 -0.63 6.24 10.86
CA LYS A 185 -1.23 7.12 11.86
C LYS A 185 -2.53 7.75 11.32
N LYS A 186 -3.43 8.14 12.23
CA LYS A 186 -4.70 8.80 11.85
C LYS A 186 -4.52 10.09 11.05
N THR A 187 -3.40 10.78 11.25
CA THR A 187 -3.02 12.03 10.57
C THR A 187 -2.34 11.84 9.22
N GLU A 188 -1.89 10.61 8.90
CA GLU A 188 -1.20 10.31 7.65
C GLU A 188 -2.19 9.87 6.56
N TYR A 189 -1.96 10.26 5.32
CA TYR A 189 -2.77 9.86 4.15
C TYR A 189 -4.29 9.98 4.39
N ILE A 190 -4.75 11.13 4.90
CA ILE A 190 -6.17 11.40 5.21
C ILE A 190 -7.02 11.30 3.94
N LEU A 191 -6.52 11.85 2.82
CA LEU A 191 -7.19 11.73 1.53
C LEU A 191 -7.04 10.31 0.98
N MET A 192 -8.16 9.69 0.62
CA MET A 192 -8.19 8.33 0.09
C MET A 192 -7.36 8.18 -1.19
N SER A 193 -7.31 9.20 -2.05
CA SER A 193 -6.45 9.21 -3.23
C SER A 193 -4.98 9.09 -2.88
N ASN A 194 -4.50 9.83 -1.86
CA ASN A 194 -3.12 9.73 -1.39
C ASN A 194 -2.83 8.38 -0.75
N PHE A 195 -3.77 7.85 0.05
CA PHE A 195 -3.63 6.50 0.61
C PHE A 195 -3.50 5.44 -0.48
N LYS A 196 -4.36 5.48 -1.50
CA LYS A 196 -4.27 4.55 -2.63
C LYS A 196 -2.96 4.71 -3.40
N ASN A 197 -2.69 5.90 -3.93
CA ASN A 197 -1.58 6.09 -4.85
C ASN A 197 -0.20 5.92 -4.19
N ARG A 198 -0.04 6.40 -2.94
CA ARG A 198 1.27 6.41 -2.25
C ARG A 198 1.51 5.20 -1.36
N VAL A 199 0.46 4.47 -0.99
CA VAL A 199 0.56 3.32 -0.11
C VAL A 199 0.17 2.04 -0.86
N LEU A 200 -1.11 1.89 -1.24
CA LEU A 200 -1.62 0.62 -1.75
C LEU A 200 -1.12 0.28 -3.14
N ASP A 201 -1.26 1.20 -4.11
CA ASP A 201 -0.92 0.94 -5.51
C ASP A 201 0.58 0.69 -5.65
N LEU A 202 1.41 1.50 -4.94
CA LEU A 202 2.85 1.30 -4.88
C LEU A 202 3.23 -0.03 -4.23
N ALA A 203 2.57 -0.39 -3.12
CA ALA A 203 2.82 -1.66 -2.44
C ALA A 203 2.44 -2.86 -3.32
N VAL A 204 1.27 -2.83 -3.95
CA VAL A 204 0.80 -3.87 -4.89
C VAL A 204 1.77 -4.01 -6.07
N GLN A 205 2.21 -2.89 -6.65
CA GLN A 205 3.18 -2.90 -7.75
C GLN A 205 4.49 -3.59 -7.36
N GLN A 206 5.03 -3.25 -6.18
CA GLN A 206 6.28 -3.85 -5.70
C GLN A 206 6.11 -5.33 -5.35
N VAL A 207 5.03 -5.71 -4.66
CA VAL A 207 4.72 -7.11 -4.36
C VAL A 207 4.62 -7.91 -5.65
N ASN A 208 3.90 -7.42 -6.64
CA ASN A 208 3.75 -8.08 -7.94
C ASN A 208 5.08 -8.23 -8.68
N LYS A 209 5.98 -7.25 -8.55
CA LYS A 209 7.26 -7.28 -9.26
C LYS A 209 8.29 -8.17 -8.59
N PHE A 210 8.40 -8.14 -7.27
CA PHE A 210 9.56 -8.62 -6.56
C PHE A 210 9.33 -9.84 -5.66
N THR A 211 8.08 -10.29 -5.48
CA THR A 211 7.78 -11.44 -4.61
C THR A 211 7.25 -12.65 -5.39
N ASP A 212 7.03 -13.74 -4.69
CA ASP A 212 6.46 -15.00 -5.20
C ASP A 212 4.95 -14.95 -5.44
N ILE A 213 4.28 -13.84 -5.16
CA ILE A 213 2.85 -13.67 -5.40
C ILE A 213 2.54 -12.57 -6.40
N THR A 214 1.37 -12.69 -7.04
CA THR A 214 0.76 -11.61 -7.84
C THR A 214 -0.59 -11.29 -7.24
N THR A 215 -0.84 -10.03 -6.92
CA THR A 215 -2.06 -9.58 -6.25
C THR A 215 -2.70 -8.39 -6.94
N ASN A 216 -3.98 -8.25 -6.75
CA ASN A 216 -4.76 -7.03 -7.01
C ASN A 216 -5.81 -6.86 -5.90
N TYR A 217 -6.49 -5.73 -5.88
CA TYR A 217 -7.52 -5.49 -4.87
C TYR A 217 -8.78 -4.84 -5.45
N ILE A 218 -9.89 -5.09 -4.77
CA ILE A 218 -11.19 -4.45 -5.02
C ILE A 218 -11.55 -3.64 -3.77
N GLN A 219 -12.01 -2.41 -3.97
CA GLN A 219 -12.53 -1.58 -2.88
C GLN A 219 -14.03 -1.76 -2.73
N LYS A 220 -14.52 -1.93 -1.50
CA LYS A 220 -15.94 -1.95 -1.17
C LYS A 220 -16.36 -0.61 -0.61
N LYS A 221 -17.56 -0.18 -0.97
CA LYS A 221 -18.12 1.11 -0.56
C LYS A 221 -19.47 0.91 0.13
N GLU A 222 -19.72 1.77 1.12
CA GLU A 222 -21.05 2.01 1.68
C GLU A 222 -21.43 3.45 1.34
N GLY A 223 -22.38 3.61 0.43
CA GLY A 223 -22.68 4.88 -0.18
C GLY A 223 -21.48 5.46 -0.94
N ARG A 224 -20.97 6.63 -0.49
CA ARG A 224 -19.80 7.29 -1.09
C ARG A 224 -18.47 6.95 -0.39
N LYS A 225 -18.50 6.29 0.77
CA LYS A 225 -17.30 6.00 1.57
C LYS A 225 -16.76 4.62 1.26
N ILE A 226 -15.43 4.51 1.09
CA ILE A 226 -14.73 3.23 1.02
C ILE A 226 -14.62 2.70 2.45
N VAL A 227 -15.08 1.47 2.70
CA VAL A 227 -15.12 0.85 4.02
C VAL A 227 -14.18 -0.34 4.15
N SER A 228 -13.88 -1.05 3.05
CA SER A 228 -12.99 -2.21 3.08
C SER A 228 -12.33 -2.47 1.73
N PHE A 229 -11.32 -3.34 1.78
CA PHE A 229 -10.60 -3.85 0.62
C PHE A 229 -10.63 -5.37 0.62
N GLU A 230 -10.74 -5.96 -0.57
CA GLU A 230 -10.58 -7.39 -0.79
C GLU A 230 -9.39 -7.59 -1.73
N PHE A 231 -8.34 -8.25 -1.24
CA PHE A 231 -7.17 -8.60 -2.02
C PHE A 231 -7.31 -10.04 -2.49
N TYR A 232 -7.04 -10.25 -3.78
CA TYR A 232 -6.97 -11.57 -4.41
C TYR A 232 -5.56 -11.78 -4.92
N PHE A 233 -4.96 -12.92 -4.65
CA PHE A 233 -3.61 -13.17 -5.10
C PHE A 233 -3.39 -14.61 -5.56
N THR A 234 -2.36 -14.81 -6.35
CA THR A 234 -1.90 -16.11 -6.83
C THR A 234 -0.42 -16.26 -6.52
N ILE A 235 0.02 -17.48 -6.24
CA ILE A 235 1.45 -17.79 -6.08
C ILE A 235 2.03 -18.00 -7.47
N LYS A 236 3.12 -17.30 -7.79
CA LYS A 236 3.84 -17.48 -9.04
C LYS A 236 4.48 -18.88 -9.05
N GLN A 237 4.29 -19.60 -10.15
CA GLN A 237 4.98 -20.91 -10.33
C GLN A 237 6.44 -20.60 -10.61
N GLY A 238 7.32 -20.84 -9.61
CA GLY A 238 8.75 -20.72 -9.77
C GLY A 238 9.32 -21.89 -10.57
N GLU A 239 10.34 -21.62 -11.38
CA GLU A 239 11.08 -22.63 -12.17
C GLU A 239 11.85 -23.66 -11.30
N ASN A 240 11.88 -23.51 -9.97
CA ASN A 240 12.63 -24.36 -9.05
C ASN A 240 11.80 -24.80 -7.84
N ASN A 241 10.92 -25.79 -8.00
CA ASN A 241 10.40 -26.53 -6.86
C ASN A 241 10.54 -28.05 -7.05
N LYS A 242 11.64 -28.62 -6.55
CA LYS A 242 11.84 -30.08 -6.44
C LYS A 242 10.91 -30.75 -5.42
N SER A 243 10.11 -30.00 -4.65
CA SER A 243 9.15 -30.52 -3.66
C SER A 243 7.76 -30.85 -4.23
N SER A 244 7.47 -30.47 -5.48
CA SER A 244 6.16 -30.73 -6.10
C SER A 244 5.97 -32.17 -6.63
N LYS A 245 7.00 -33.03 -6.59
CA LYS A 245 6.89 -34.44 -7.05
C LYS A 245 6.08 -35.33 -6.10
N GLN A 246 5.94 -35.00 -4.83
CA GLN A 246 5.11 -35.78 -3.90
C GLN A 246 3.63 -35.42 -3.95
N PHE A 247 3.27 -34.18 -4.35
CA PHE A 247 1.87 -33.79 -4.44
C PHE A 247 1.16 -34.29 -5.71
N LYS A 248 1.92 -34.53 -6.80
CA LYS A 248 1.35 -35.08 -8.05
C LYS A 248 0.98 -36.56 -7.98
N LYS A 249 1.52 -37.32 -6.98
CA LYS A 249 1.23 -38.75 -6.80
C LYS A 249 -0.06 -39.02 -6.03
N ALA A 250 -0.60 -38.04 -5.31
CA ALA A 250 -1.84 -38.16 -4.54
C ALA A 250 -3.13 -37.80 -5.35
N MET A 251 -3.00 -37.10 -6.48
CA MET A 251 -4.17 -36.69 -7.31
C MET A 251 -4.44 -37.57 -8.54
N SER A 252 -3.72 -38.69 -8.69
CA SER A 252 -3.92 -39.58 -9.86
C SER A 252 -4.89 -40.75 -9.61
N LEU A 253 -5.56 -40.77 -8.48
CA LEU A 253 -6.55 -41.83 -8.15
C LEU A 253 -7.83 -41.13 -7.65
N GLU A 254 -8.61 -40.59 -8.57
CA GLU A 254 -10.07 -40.51 -8.51
C GLU A 254 -10.61 -39.59 -9.62
N GLY A 255 -11.56 -40.11 -10.37
CA GLY A 255 -12.48 -39.26 -11.12
C GLY A 255 -12.52 -39.47 -12.64
N LYS A 256 -13.09 -40.57 -13.06
CA LYS A 256 -13.80 -40.61 -14.37
C LYS A 256 -14.95 -39.61 -14.27
N HIS A 257 -14.89 -38.52 -15.02
CA HIS A 257 -16.07 -37.67 -15.28
C HIS A 257 -16.23 -37.40 -16.76
N SER A 258 -17.43 -37.74 -17.19
CA SER A 258 -18.20 -37.48 -18.40
C SER A 258 -17.69 -36.36 -19.31
N GLU A 259 -17.66 -36.70 -20.61
CA GLU A 259 -17.50 -35.82 -21.76
C GLU A 259 -18.68 -34.83 -21.84
N GLU A 260 -18.50 -33.62 -21.33
CA GLU A 260 -19.26 -32.45 -21.80
C GLU A 260 -18.46 -31.77 -22.92
N SER A 261 -18.96 -31.80 -24.12
CA SER A 261 -18.42 -31.08 -25.28
C SER A 261 -18.52 -29.57 -25.02
N LYS A 262 -17.39 -28.95 -24.65
CA LYS A 262 -17.29 -27.49 -24.49
C LYS A 262 -17.42 -26.84 -25.86
N ASN A 263 -18.50 -26.08 -26.11
CA ASN A 263 -18.66 -25.26 -27.31
C ASN A 263 -17.75 -24.01 -27.20
N TYR A 264 -16.74 -23.97 -28.06
CA TYR A 264 -15.84 -22.81 -28.18
C TYR A 264 -16.28 -21.90 -29.32
N ASN A 265 -16.17 -20.59 -29.14
CA ASN A 265 -16.40 -19.64 -30.23
C ASN A 265 -15.24 -19.68 -31.25
N LYS A 266 -15.40 -18.97 -32.37
CA LYS A 266 -14.46 -19.01 -33.50
C LYS A 266 -13.06 -18.49 -33.11
N GLU A 267 -12.97 -17.49 -32.22
CA GLU A 267 -11.71 -16.90 -31.77
C GLU A 267 -11.01 -17.83 -30.79
N GLU A 268 -11.72 -18.42 -29.85
CA GLU A 268 -11.19 -19.39 -28.89
C GLU A 268 -10.61 -20.63 -29.62
N LEU A 269 -11.27 -21.11 -30.68
CA LEU A 269 -10.76 -22.21 -31.52
C LEU A 269 -9.46 -21.84 -32.26
N LEU A 270 -9.34 -20.60 -32.71
CA LEU A 270 -8.11 -20.12 -33.34
C LEU A 270 -6.94 -20.11 -32.36
N ILE A 271 -7.18 -19.71 -31.12
CA ILE A 271 -6.16 -19.69 -30.07
C ILE A 271 -5.69 -21.09 -29.72
N ILE A 272 -6.63 -22.02 -29.48
CA ILE A 272 -6.29 -23.42 -29.20
C ILE A 272 -5.47 -24.00 -30.37
N THR A 273 -5.91 -23.74 -31.61
CA THR A 273 -5.24 -24.25 -32.81
C THR A 273 -3.82 -23.66 -32.96
N SER A 274 -3.64 -22.38 -32.65
CA SER A 274 -2.32 -21.74 -32.66
C SER A 274 -1.39 -22.37 -31.64
N LYS A 275 -1.80 -22.51 -30.36
CA LYS A 275 -1.00 -23.15 -29.29
C LYS A 275 -0.66 -24.61 -29.63
N VAL A 276 -1.57 -25.34 -30.27
CA VAL A 276 -1.30 -26.71 -30.74
C VAL A 276 -0.24 -26.72 -31.84
N LYS A 277 -0.30 -25.79 -32.80
CA LYS A 277 0.74 -25.68 -33.85
C LYS A 277 2.10 -25.39 -33.26
N ASP A 278 2.21 -24.46 -32.31
CA ASP A 278 3.44 -24.09 -31.64
C ASP A 278 4.03 -25.30 -30.85
N TYR A 279 3.17 -26.01 -30.13
CA TYR A 279 3.57 -27.23 -29.41
C TYR A 279 4.07 -28.34 -30.35
N ILE A 280 3.37 -28.60 -31.44
CA ILE A 280 3.75 -29.58 -32.47
C ILE A 280 5.10 -29.22 -33.09
N ALA A 281 5.32 -27.96 -33.42
CA ALA A 281 6.58 -27.45 -33.96
C ALA A 281 7.73 -27.60 -32.97
N GLN A 282 7.53 -27.17 -31.73
CA GLN A 282 8.55 -27.27 -30.67
C GLN A 282 8.95 -28.72 -30.38
N LYS A 283 7.98 -29.65 -30.39
CA LYS A 283 8.21 -31.08 -30.11
C LYS A 283 8.58 -31.88 -31.36
N LYS A 284 8.63 -31.24 -32.55
CA LYS A 284 8.94 -31.87 -33.84
C LYS A 284 8.07 -33.09 -34.13
N ILE A 285 6.77 -33.04 -33.81
CA ILE A 285 5.82 -34.14 -34.00
C ILE A 285 5.41 -34.19 -35.44
N THR A 286 5.66 -35.34 -36.13
CA THR A 286 5.37 -35.54 -37.55
C THR A 286 4.14 -36.40 -37.77
N ASP A 287 3.83 -37.34 -36.89
CA ASP A 287 2.72 -38.31 -37.03
C ASP A 287 1.36 -37.64 -37.03
N PRO A 288 0.50 -37.86 -38.09
CA PRO A 288 -0.82 -37.25 -38.23
C PRO A 288 -1.80 -37.65 -37.12
N THR A 289 -1.75 -38.92 -36.68
CA THR A 289 -2.64 -39.43 -35.62
C THR A 289 -2.35 -38.78 -34.27
N HIS A 290 -1.06 -38.64 -33.97
CA HIS A 290 -0.61 -37.96 -32.78
C HIS A 290 -0.98 -36.47 -32.76
N LYS A 291 -0.88 -35.77 -33.91
CA LYS A 291 -1.34 -34.39 -34.07
C LYS A 291 -2.83 -34.21 -33.80
N LYS A 292 -3.66 -35.14 -34.29
CA LYS A 292 -5.10 -35.12 -34.06
C LYS A 292 -5.43 -35.33 -32.57
N ASN A 293 -4.79 -36.26 -31.91
CA ASN A 293 -4.97 -36.53 -30.46
C ASN A 293 -4.58 -35.32 -29.61
N ILE A 294 -3.49 -34.63 -29.97
CA ILE A 294 -3.07 -33.42 -29.28
C ILE A 294 -4.11 -32.30 -29.43
N LEU A 295 -4.71 -32.15 -30.60
CA LEU A 295 -5.75 -31.16 -30.82
C LEU A 295 -7.02 -31.44 -29.98
N GLU A 296 -7.42 -32.70 -29.88
CA GLU A 296 -8.56 -33.09 -29.03
C GLU A 296 -8.27 -32.88 -27.54
N ILE A 297 -7.08 -33.21 -27.08
CA ILE A 297 -6.63 -32.91 -25.72
C ILE A 297 -6.59 -31.40 -25.46
N ALA A 298 -6.06 -30.63 -26.41
CA ALA A 298 -5.99 -29.17 -26.29
C ALA A 298 -7.40 -28.52 -26.25
N LYS A 299 -8.35 -29.04 -27.00
CA LYS A 299 -9.77 -28.62 -26.95
C LYS A 299 -10.40 -29.00 -25.61
N SER A 300 -10.20 -30.23 -25.11
CA SER A 300 -10.76 -30.64 -23.84
C SER A 300 -10.21 -29.81 -22.66
N GLN A 301 -8.95 -29.40 -22.72
CA GLN A 301 -8.27 -28.62 -21.71
C GLN A 301 -8.31 -27.11 -21.92
N GLY A 302 -8.73 -26.62 -23.09
CA GLY A 302 -8.83 -25.18 -23.41
C GLY A 302 -7.46 -24.48 -23.48
N TRP A 303 -6.48 -25.07 -24.16
CA TRP A 303 -5.09 -24.55 -24.22
C TRP A 303 -5.02 -23.11 -24.71
N GLY A 304 -4.39 -22.25 -23.86
CA GLY A 304 -4.20 -20.82 -24.13
C GLY A 304 -5.43 -19.95 -23.87
N LEU A 305 -6.59 -20.54 -23.56
CA LEU A 305 -7.81 -19.76 -23.30
C LEU A 305 -7.76 -18.99 -21.98
N ASP A 306 -7.08 -19.48 -20.97
CA ASP A 306 -6.94 -18.76 -19.70
C ASP A 306 -6.14 -17.46 -19.88
N GLU A 307 -5.09 -17.49 -20.69
CA GLU A 307 -4.29 -16.30 -21.03
C GLU A 307 -5.12 -15.32 -21.88
N TYR A 308 -5.87 -15.82 -22.84
CA TYR A 308 -6.73 -15.01 -23.70
C TYR A 308 -7.87 -14.37 -22.92
N ARG A 309 -8.59 -15.11 -22.10
CA ARG A 309 -9.70 -14.60 -21.27
C ARG A 309 -9.21 -13.57 -20.28
N LYS A 310 -8.07 -13.81 -19.64
CA LYS A 310 -7.42 -12.81 -18.79
C LYS A 310 -7.03 -11.54 -19.54
N SER A 311 -6.54 -11.65 -20.78
CA SER A 311 -6.21 -10.48 -21.60
C SER A 311 -7.44 -9.68 -22.02
N GLN A 312 -8.55 -10.35 -22.33
CA GLN A 312 -9.84 -9.73 -22.65
C GLN A 312 -10.47 -9.05 -21.43
N GLU A 313 -10.48 -9.73 -20.28
CA GLU A 313 -10.90 -9.12 -19.01
C GLU A 313 -10.05 -7.90 -18.65
N PHE A 314 -8.74 -8.00 -18.81
CA PHE A 314 -7.81 -6.89 -18.55
C PHE A 314 -8.08 -5.72 -19.51
N SER A 315 -8.31 -5.97 -20.79
CA SER A 315 -8.63 -4.95 -21.78
C SER A 315 -9.97 -4.28 -21.50
N SER A 316 -10.99 -5.05 -21.13
CA SER A 316 -12.32 -4.52 -20.76
C SER A 316 -12.28 -3.72 -19.46
N LEU A 317 -11.51 -4.15 -18.46
CA LEU A 317 -11.31 -3.43 -17.21
C LEU A 317 -10.54 -2.13 -17.43
N LYS A 318 -9.52 -2.16 -18.30
CA LYS A 318 -8.75 -0.96 -18.68
C LYS A 318 -9.62 0.07 -19.41
N ASN A 319 -10.48 -0.37 -20.33
CA ASN A 319 -11.41 0.52 -21.01
C ASN A 319 -12.44 1.13 -20.06
N LYS A 320 -13.02 0.34 -19.15
CA LYS A 320 -13.92 0.84 -18.10
C LYS A 320 -13.22 1.81 -17.13
N GLU A 321 -11.95 1.58 -16.83
CA GLU A 321 -11.15 2.49 -15.98
C GLU A 321 -10.88 3.81 -16.70
N ILE A 322 -10.58 3.79 -17.99
CA ILE A 322 -10.40 4.98 -18.82
C ILE A 322 -11.71 5.77 -18.91
N GLU A 323 -12.85 5.11 -19.19
CA GLU A 323 -14.16 5.77 -19.21
C GLU A 323 -14.53 6.39 -17.86
N SER A 324 -14.22 5.69 -16.76
CA SER A 324 -14.48 6.22 -15.40
C SER A 324 -13.64 7.45 -15.10
N LYS A 325 -12.37 7.49 -15.54
CA LYS A 325 -11.48 8.66 -15.38
C LYS A 325 -11.97 9.84 -16.20
N ILE A 326 -12.35 9.63 -17.46
CA ILE A 326 -12.90 10.69 -18.31
C ILE A 326 -14.19 11.27 -17.71
N ASN A 327 -15.07 10.42 -17.16
CA ASN A 327 -16.28 10.88 -16.50
C ASN A 327 -16.00 11.65 -15.20
N GLN A 328 -15.01 11.24 -14.41
CA GLN A 328 -14.60 11.97 -13.21
C GLN A 328 -13.99 13.33 -13.54
N GLU A 329 -13.16 13.42 -14.57
CA GLU A 329 -12.59 14.69 -15.04
C GLU A 329 -13.70 15.66 -15.52
N LYS A 330 -14.67 15.19 -16.29
CA LYS A 330 -15.83 15.99 -16.71
C LYS A 330 -16.67 16.49 -15.52
N ILE A 331 -16.85 15.65 -14.49
CA ILE A 331 -17.59 16.06 -13.29
C ILE A 331 -16.83 17.14 -12.51
N ILE A 332 -15.50 17.02 -12.41
CA ILE A 332 -14.65 18.01 -11.75
C ILE A 332 -14.66 19.32 -12.53
N GLU A 333 -14.54 19.25 -13.85
CA GLU A 333 -14.58 20.44 -14.72
C GLU A 333 -15.92 21.18 -14.62
N ASN A 334 -17.04 20.44 -14.64
CA ASN A 334 -18.38 21.03 -14.46
C ASN A 334 -18.55 21.65 -13.06
N LYS A 335 -18.07 21.02 -12.01
CA LYS A 335 -18.10 21.60 -10.66
C LYS A 335 -17.27 22.88 -10.57
N ASN A 336 -16.11 22.92 -11.22
CA ASN A 336 -15.27 24.11 -11.24
C ASN A 336 -15.94 25.24 -12.02
N LYS A 337 -16.60 24.97 -13.16
CA LYS A 337 -17.38 25.96 -13.92
C LYS A 337 -18.52 26.53 -13.09
N ILE A 338 -19.31 25.67 -12.43
CA ILE A 338 -20.42 26.11 -11.55
C ILE A 338 -19.88 26.95 -10.39
N ASN A 339 -18.77 26.56 -9.79
CA ASN A 339 -18.19 27.30 -8.66
C ASN A 339 -17.66 28.66 -9.10
N GLN A 340 -17.01 28.76 -10.28
CA GLN A 340 -16.56 30.02 -10.85
C GLN A 340 -17.74 30.93 -11.18
N GLU A 341 -18.83 30.40 -11.73
CA GLU A 341 -20.03 31.14 -12.03
C GLU A 341 -20.73 31.68 -10.77
N ASN A 342 -20.80 30.87 -9.72
CA ASN A 342 -21.32 31.28 -8.41
C ASN A 342 -20.45 32.38 -7.77
N ILE A 343 -19.13 32.28 -7.85
CA ILE A 343 -18.21 33.32 -7.39
C ILE A 343 -18.44 34.63 -8.18
N ARG A 344 -18.58 34.52 -9.49
CA ARG A 344 -18.85 35.69 -10.35
C ARG A 344 -20.15 36.37 -9.97
N LYS A 345 -21.26 35.63 -9.89
CA LYS A 345 -22.57 36.19 -9.48
C LYS A 345 -22.53 36.82 -8.10
N HIS A 346 -21.86 36.17 -7.15
CA HIS A 346 -21.71 36.72 -5.80
C HIS A 346 -20.86 38.01 -5.80
N ASN A 347 -19.89 38.09 -6.72
CA ASN A 347 -19.08 39.30 -6.90
C ASN A 347 -19.90 40.46 -7.51
N GLU A 348 -20.64 40.18 -8.55
CA GLU A 348 -21.49 41.16 -9.21
C GLU A 348 -22.55 41.72 -8.26
N ASN A 349 -23.20 40.86 -7.48
CA ASN A 349 -24.18 41.28 -6.45
C ASN A 349 -23.56 42.18 -5.39
N PHE A 350 -22.35 41.86 -4.91
CA PHE A 350 -21.65 42.68 -3.93
C PHE A 350 -21.29 44.06 -4.52
N ILE A 351 -20.75 44.10 -5.74
CA ILE A 351 -20.36 45.35 -6.39
C ILE A 351 -21.62 46.25 -6.58
N SER A 352 -22.70 45.66 -7.10
CA SER A 352 -23.97 46.37 -7.28
C SER A 352 -24.52 46.92 -5.95
N PHE A 353 -24.45 46.13 -4.88
CA PHE A 353 -24.88 46.57 -3.55
C PHE A 353 -24.01 47.73 -3.02
N TYR A 354 -22.69 47.64 -3.13
CA TYR A 354 -21.78 48.70 -2.70
C TYR A 354 -21.97 49.99 -3.49
N GLU A 355 -22.19 49.92 -4.79
CA GLU A 355 -22.44 51.09 -5.66
C GLU A 355 -23.77 51.78 -5.36
N GLN A 356 -24.74 51.12 -4.71
CA GLN A 356 -26.01 51.71 -4.25
C GLN A 356 -25.89 52.46 -2.91
N LEU A 357 -24.80 52.29 -2.18
CA LEU A 357 -24.58 53.03 -0.94
C LEU A 357 -24.32 54.51 -1.20
N THR A 358 -24.69 55.36 -0.24
CA THR A 358 -24.38 56.80 -0.33
C THR A 358 -22.87 57.05 -0.35
N SER A 359 -22.43 58.11 -0.99
CA SER A 359 -21.01 58.49 -1.07
C SER A 359 -20.35 58.55 0.32
N MET A 360 -21.10 59.04 1.32
CA MET A 360 -20.61 59.07 2.70
C MET A 360 -20.41 57.70 3.30
N GLN A 361 -21.32 56.75 3.03
CA GLN A 361 -21.16 55.36 3.50
C GLN A 361 -20.00 54.65 2.80
N GLN A 362 -19.84 54.85 1.49
CA GLN A 362 -18.72 54.31 0.74
C GLN A 362 -17.39 54.80 1.28
N GLU A 363 -17.25 56.09 1.59
CA GLU A 363 -16.02 56.66 2.13
C GLU A 363 -15.68 56.12 3.52
N LEU A 364 -16.67 56.00 4.43
CA LEU A 364 -16.50 55.43 5.75
C LEU A 364 -16.04 53.94 5.67
N ILE A 365 -16.61 53.18 4.73
CA ILE A 365 -16.20 51.80 4.50
C ILE A 365 -14.74 51.74 4.01
N LEU A 366 -14.37 52.60 3.04
CA LEU A 366 -13.00 52.66 2.53
C LEU A 366 -11.98 53.01 3.61
N ASP A 367 -12.32 53.95 4.50
CA ASP A 367 -11.48 54.29 5.66
C ASP A 367 -11.33 53.14 6.61
N SER A 368 -12.40 52.44 6.95
CA SER A 368 -12.37 51.27 7.81
C SER A 368 -11.51 50.13 7.21
N VAL A 369 -11.68 49.86 5.91
CA VAL A 369 -10.86 48.87 5.19
C VAL A 369 -9.37 49.26 5.20
N GLN A 370 -9.06 50.54 4.98
CA GLN A 370 -7.69 51.04 5.01
C GLN A 370 -7.03 50.85 6.38
N VAL A 371 -7.77 51.05 7.47
CA VAL A 371 -7.28 50.79 8.83
C VAL A 371 -7.01 49.30 9.03
N GLN A 372 -7.94 48.43 8.63
CA GLN A 372 -7.79 46.98 8.75
C GLN A 372 -6.57 46.44 8.00
N ILE A 373 -6.22 47.01 6.84
CA ILE A 373 -5.13 46.55 5.98
C ILE A 373 -3.81 47.26 6.30
N SER A 374 -3.79 48.29 7.11
CA SER A 374 -2.60 49.11 7.40
C SER A 374 -1.42 48.27 7.97
N SER A 375 -1.71 47.19 8.65
CA SER A 375 -0.71 46.26 9.19
C SER A 375 -0.03 45.35 8.14
N ILE A 376 -0.53 45.35 6.88
CA ILE A 376 -0.03 44.49 5.80
C ILE A 376 0.55 45.36 4.67
N PRO A 377 1.88 45.65 4.66
CA PRO A 377 2.46 46.72 3.82
C PRO A 377 2.21 46.54 2.31
N ILE A 378 2.25 45.32 1.79
CA ILE A 378 2.07 45.05 0.34
C ILE A 378 0.61 45.26 -0.05
N VAL A 379 -0.32 44.70 0.71
CA VAL A 379 -1.76 44.78 0.49
C VAL A 379 -2.25 46.18 0.68
N GLY A 380 -1.75 46.90 1.69
CA GLY A 380 -2.08 48.29 1.96
C GLY A 380 -1.69 49.24 0.79
N LYS A 381 -0.50 49.08 0.21
CA LYS A 381 -0.07 49.86 -0.96
C LYS A 381 -0.99 49.64 -2.17
N GLN A 382 -1.35 48.40 -2.44
CA GLN A 382 -2.25 48.05 -3.55
C GLN A 382 -3.66 48.61 -3.32
N PHE A 383 -4.16 48.52 -2.10
CA PHE A 383 -5.48 49.12 -1.76
C PHE A 383 -5.50 50.64 -1.95
N ILE A 384 -4.47 51.35 -1.47
CA ILE A 384 -4.38 52.80 -1.63
C ILE A 384 -4.36 53.20 -3.12
N ALA A 385 -3.66 52.47 -3.95
CA ALA A 385 -3.62 52.73 -5.40
C ALA A 385 -5.00 52.50 -6.04
N GLN A 386 -5.69 51.42 -5.68
CA GLN A 386 -7.03 51.11 -6.20
C GLN A 386 -8.13 52.02 -5.63
N ARG A 387 -7.99 52.49 -4.39
CA ARG A 387 -8.89 53.50 -3.79
C ARG A 387 -8.85 54.79 -4.58
N LYS A 388 -7.65 55.28 -4.96
CA LYS A 388 -7.48 56.49 -5.80
C LYS A 388 -8.21 56.39 -7.15
N ASN A 389 -8.25 55.19 -7.71
CA ASN A 389 -8.88 54.90 -9.00
C ASN A 389 -10.35 54.45 -8.87
N ASN A 390 -10.91 54.47 -7.66
CA ASN A 390 -12.27 53.96 -7.35
C ASN A 390 -12.53 52.56 -7.84
N THR A 391 -11.55 51.67 -7.70
CA THR A 391 -11.63 50.24 -8.13
C THR A 391 -11.45 49.25 -7.01
N ALA A 392 -11.13 49.67 -5.79
CA ALA A 392 -10.85 48.80 -4.67
C ALA A 392 -12.01 47.85 -4.31
N HIS A 393 -13.27 48.31 -4.41
CA HIS A 393 -14.47 47.49 -4.15
C HIS A 393 -14.71 46.41 -5.21
N LYS A 394 -14.09 46.50 -6.38
CA LYS A 394 -14.18 45.51 -7.47
C LYS A 394 -13.17 44.38 -7.31
N ASP A 395 -12.10 44.56 -6.52
CA ASP A 395 -11.07 43.57 -6.32
C ASP A 395 -11.49 42.56 -5.25
N ILE A 396 -11.49 41.29 -5.65
CA ILE A 396 -11.90 40.18 -4.80
C ILE A 396 -10.99 40.02 -3.56
N MET A 397 -9.72 40.45 -3.67
CA MET A 397 -8.73 40.37 -2.58
C MET A 397 -9.18 41.21 -1.36
N PHE A 398 -9.84 42.34 -1.58
CA PHE A 398 -10.30 43.20 -0.47
C PHE A 398 -11.68 42.87 0.05
N ARG A 399 -12.39 41.95 -0.59
CA ARG A 399 -13.79 41.60 -0.30
C ARG A 399 -14.07 41.29 1.16
N ILE A 400 -13.21 40.57 1.82
CA ILE A 400 -13.38 40.22 3.22
C ILE A 400 -13.33 41.43 4.13
N TYR A 401 -12.42 42.36 3.82
CA TYR A 401 -12.28 43.62 4.58
C TYR A 401 -13.48 44.53 4.39
N PHE A 402 -13.99 44.63 3.17
CA PHE A 402 -15.23 45.35 2.89
C PHE A 402 -16.43 44.78 3.64
N LYS A 403 -16.59 43.46 3.65
CA LYS A 403 -17.66 42.78 4.40
C LYS A 403 -17.54 43.02 5.91
N ASN A 404 -16.34 42.98 6.46
CA ASN A 404 -16.10 43.26 7.87
C ASN A 404 -16.47 44.71 8.19
N ALA A 405 -15.98 45.68 7.42
CA ALA A 405 -16.28 47.09 7.59
C ALA A 405 -17.80 47.39 7.52
N MET A 406 -18.50 46.80 6.56
CA MET A 406 -19.95 46.91 6.45
C MET A 406 -20.69 46.31 7.64
N LYS A 407 -20.25 45.14 8.11
CA LYS A 407 -20.82 44.48 9.28
C LYS A 407 -20.65 45.34 10.54
N ASP A 408 -19.48 45.93 10.73
CA ASP A 408 -19.16 46.80 11.87
C ASP A 408 -20.03 48.08 11.87
N MET A 409 -20.47 48.53 10.70
CA MET A 409 -21.39 49.64 10.51
C MET A 409 -22.87 49.23 10.52
N GLY A 410 -23.18 47.96 10.79
CA GLY A 410 -24.57 47.46 10.82
C GLY A 410 -25.22 47.29 9.45
N ILE A 411 -24.45 47.37 8.36
CA ILE A 411 -24.95 47.22 6.99
C ILE A 411 -25.03 45.72 6.68
N LYS A 412 -26.23 45.21 6.47
CA LYS A 412 -26.47 43.80 6.11
C LYS A 412 -26.35 43.62 4.59
N ILE A 413 -25.50 42.66 4.17
CA ILE A 413 -25.29 42.26 2.78
C ILE A 413 -26.06 40.96 2.52
#